data_42bd23313fd87287cf363361f6d8d9f6
#
_entry.id   42bd23313fd87287cf363361f6d8d9f6
#
_cell.length_a   1.000
_cell.length_b   1.000
_cell.length_c   1.000
_cell.angle_alpha   90.00
_cell.angle_beta   90.00
_cell.angle_gamma   90.00
#
_symmetry.space_group_name_H-M   'P 1'
#
loop_
_entity.id
_entity.type
_entity.pdbx_description
1 polymer ?
#
loop_
_entity_poly.entity_id
_entity_poly.type
_entity_poly.pdbx_seq_one_letter_code
_entity_poly.pdbx_strand_id
1 'polypeptide(L)'
;RRQRQMCIRDSHYASQVAAASGSIAGITVDPARIAAIFREEGIIPAAQLAAFTDPVSGYTDRSMAVHYSGTQLWLDNVSAKAGGKSWLDPSAASAVQYVGDLIEELHGMGFEQVVLTGVQFPNIITRKQEFAAAGGKSQEGRAALLAADISTWQARFDGSVVLWLSYPAQQCTDASDALGAPAVSLGMHNLIVTADTLDAAARGQLQQSAAEAGVQNVVICSTESFQ
;
A
#
# COMPACT_ATOMS: atom_id res chain seq x y z
N ARG A 1 -7.10 -19.51 14.40
CA ARG A 1 -8.11 -18.43 14.48
C ARG A 1 -8.00 -17.59 13.22
N ARG A 2 -9.09 -17.51 12.44
CA ARG A 2 -9.12 -16.71 11.20
C ARG A 2 -9.09 -15.22 11.57
N GLN A 3 -8.01 -14.53 11.25
CA GLN A 3 -7.98 -13.08 11.18
C GLN A 3 -8.84 -12.67 9.97
N ARG A 4 -9.94 -11.99 10.18
CA ARG A 4 -10.69 -11.37 9.08
C ARG A 4 -10.05 -10.02 8.80
N GLN A 5 -9.33 -9.93 7.70
CA GLN A 5 -8.84 -8.68 7.15
C GLN A 5 -9.95 -8.00 6.34
N MET A 6 -10.11 -6.70 6.54
CA MET A 6 -10.88 -5.85 5.64
C MET A 6 -9.94 -5.29 4.59
N CYS A 7 -10.12 -5.73 3.33
CA CYS A 7 -9.48 -5.09 2.19
C CYS A 7 -10.28 -3.84 1.81
N ILE A 8 -9.68 -2.67 1.93
CA ILE A 8 -10.28 -1.41 1.52
C ILE A 8 -9.74 -1.08 0.12
N ARG A 9 -10.49 -1.43 -0.93
CA ARG A 9 -10.24 -0.95 -2.31
C ARG A 9 -11.09 0.27 -2.62
N ASP A 10 -12.33 0.28 -2.20
CA ASP A 10 -13.19 1.43 -1.98
C ASP A 10 -13.39 1.49 -0.47
N SER A 11 -13.41 2.67 0.14
CA SER A 11 -13.62 2.76 1.57
C SER A 11 -14.96 2.15 1.93
N HIS A 12 -14.96 0.95 2.50
CA HIS A 12 -16.16 0.26 2.97
C HIS A 12 -16.67 0.82 4.31
N TYR A 13 -16.24 2.02 4.67
CA TYR A 13 -16.69 2.76 5.83
C TYR A 13 -16.86 4.25 5.47
N ALA A 14 -17.58 5.00 6.31
CA ALA A 14 -17.81 6.44 6.11
C ALA A 14 -16.54 7.25 6.44
N SER A 15 -15.49 7.07 5.64
CA SER A 15 -14.24 7.81 5.74
C SER A 15 -14.47 9.27 5.35
N GLN A 16 -14.01 10.21 6.17
CA GLN A 16 -14.02 11.63 5.84
C GLN A 16 -12.94 11.95 4.81
N VAL A 17 -11.79 11.30 4.88
CA VAL A 17 -10.67 11.44 3.94
C VAL A 17 -11.07 10.93 2.55
N ALA A 18 -11.60 9.70 2.46
CA ALA A 18 -12.06 9.12 1.20
C ALA A 18 -13.31 9.79 0.64
N ALA A 19 -14.18 10.36 1.49
CA ALA A 19 -15.34 11.13 1.05
C ALA A 19 -14.95 12.36 0.24
N ALA A 20 -13.90 13.07 0.64
CA ALA A 20 -13.36 14.21 -0.10
C ALA A 20 -12.88 13.81 -1.50
N SER A 21 -12.42 12.56 -1.67
CA SER A 21 -11.96 11.99 -2.94
C SER A 21 -13.05 11.20 -3.69
N GLY A 22 -14.29 11.12 -3.16
CA GLY A 22 -15.39 10.37 -3.79
C GLY A 22 -15.24 8.85 -3.75
N SER A 23 -14.32 8.32 -2.92
CA SER A 23 -13.94 6.90 -2.86
C SER A 23 -14.64 6.17 -1.70
N ILE A 24 -15.98 6.24 -1.60
CA ILE A 24 -16.77 5.49 -0.62
C ILE A 24 -17.62 4.43 -1.31
N ALA A 25 -17.54 3.19 -0.82
CA ALA A 25 -18.38 2.09 -1.28
C ALA A 25 -19.87 2.31 -0.91
N GLY A 26 -20.79 1.73 -1.72
CA GLY A 26 -22.21 1.81 -1.46
C GLY A 26 -22.69 1.05 -0.20
N ILE A 27 -21.89 0.14 0.33
CA ILE A 27 -22.12 -0.57 1.59
C ILE A 27 -20.97 -0.26 2.53
N THR A 28 -21.27 0.37 3.65
CA THR A 28 -20.29 0.72 4.67
C THR A 28 -20.44 -0.12 5.93
N VAL A 29 -19.34 -0.38 6.59
CA VAL A 29 -19.26 -0.99 7.93
C VAL A 29 -18.81 0.08 8.92
N ASP A 30 -18.96 -0.18 10.20
CA ASP A 30 -18.43 0.64 11.30
C ASP A 30 -17.08 0.06 11.77
N PRO A 31 -15.95 0.60 11.33
CA PRO A 31 -14.64 0.06 11.71
C PRO A 31 -14.31 0.31 13.18
N ALA A 32 -14.77 1.42 13.76
CA ALA A 32 -14.55 1.69 15.18
C ALA A 32 -15.24 0.64 16.06
N ARG A 33 -16.43 0.24 15.68
CA ARG A 33 -17.16 -0.87 16.34
C ARG A 33 -16.40 -2.19 16.20
N ILE A 34 -15.87 -2.47 15.02
CA ILE A 34 -15.08 -3.70 14.78
C ILE A 34 -13.82 -3.70 15.64
N ALA A 35 -13.08 -2.57 15.67
CA ALA A 35 -11.88 -2.43 16.47
C ALA A 35 -12.18 -2.58 17.97
N ALA A 36 -13.32 -2.04 18.45
CA ALA A 36 -13.76 -2.20 19.84
C ALA A 36 -14.03 -3.67 20.18
N ILE A 37 -14.77 -4.40 19.32
CA ILE A 37 -15.05 -5.83 19.51
C ILE A 37 -13.76 -6.65 19.57
N PHE A 38 -12.79 -6.38 18.68
CA PHE A 38 -11.51 -7.10 18.70
C PHE A 38 -10.77 -6.89 20.03
N ARG A 39 -10.75 -5.67 20.57
CA ARG A 39 -10.11 -5.37 21.84
C ARG A 39 -10.83 -6.06 23.03
N GLU A 40 -12.17 -6.05 23.03
CA GLU A 40 -12.97 -6.77 24.04
C GLU A 40 -12.62 -8.27 24.08
N GLU A 41 -12.31 -8.85 22.91
CA GLU A 41 -11.88 -10.24 22.77
C GLU A 41 -10.35 -10.46 22.97
N GLY A 42 -9.60 -9.41 23.35
CA GLY A 42 -8.16 -9.48 23.54
C GLY A 42 -7.36 -9.64 22.25
N ILE A 43 -7.91 -9.19 21.11
CA ILE A 43 -7.30 -9.23 19.79
C ILE A 43 -6.83 -7.82 19.44
N ILE A 44 -5.56 -7.67 19.01
CA ILE A 44 -5.06 -6.39 18.51
C ILE A 44 -5.66 -6.13 17.13
N PRO A 45 -6.45 -5.06 16.93
CA PRO A 45 -7.05 -4.76 15.66
C PRO A 45 -6.02 -4.30 14.64
N ALA A 46 -6.04 -4.88 13.45
CA ALA A 46 -5.23 -4.50 12.30
C ALA A 46 -6.12 -4.16 11.11
N ALA A 47 -5.86 -3.04 10.45
CA ALA A 47 -6.53 -2.65 9.22
C ALA A 47 -5.61 -2.89 8.02
N GLN A 48 -6.17 -3.29 6.88
CA GLN A 48 -5.45 -3.33 5.61
C GLN A 48 -5.88 -2.17 4.73
N LEU A 49 -4.91 -1.43 4.21
CA LEU A 49 -5.11 -0.26 3.36
C LEU A 49 -4.33 -0.44 2.05
N ALA A 50 -5.02 -0.29 0.92
CA ALA A 50 -4.37 -0.18 -0.38
C ALA A 50 -3.83 1.25 -0.56
N ALA A 51 -2.52 1.41 -0.72
CA ALA A 51 -1.89 2.73 -0.78
C ALA A 51 -2.13 3.40 -2.15
N PHE A 52 -1.39 3.01 -3.19
CA PHE A 52 -1.43 3.69 -4.48
C PHE A 52 -2.33 3.01 -5.52
N THR A 53 -2.94 1.87 -5.20
CA THR A 53 -3.87 1.15 -6.07
C THR A 53 -5.32 1.60 -5.89
N ASP A 54 -5.54 2.89 -5.67
CA ASP A 54 -6.87 3.49 -5.54
C ASP A 54 -7.40 3.90 -6.94
N PRO A 55 -8.46 3.22 -7.44
CA PRO A 55 -8.98 3.49 -8.77
C PRO A 55 -9.92 4.68 -8.84
N VAL A 56 -10.27 5.32 -7.74
CA VAL A 56 -11.34 6.33 -7.67
C VAL A 56 -10.79 7.72 -7.35
N SER A 57 -9.96 7.84 -6.33
CA SER A 57 -9.51 9.15 -5.82
C SER A 57 -8.79 9.99 -6.87
N GLY A 58 -8.05 9.37 -7.80
CA GLY A 58 -7.40 10.05 -8.90
C GLY A 58 -8.35 10.71 -9.91
N TYR A 59 -9.63 10.31 -9.97
CA TYR A 59 -10.62 11.00 -10.80
C TYR A 59 -11.12 12.30 -10.17
N THR A 60 -11.18 12.37 -8.85
CA THR A 60 -11.63 13.54 -8.10
C THR A 60 -10.50 14.54 -7.94
N ASP A 61 -9.33 14.09 -7.53
CA ASP A 61 -8.13 14.91 -7.47
C ASP A 61 -7.03 14.34 -8.38
N ARG A 62 -6.92 14.91 -9.56
CA ARG A 62 -5.95 14.48 -10.57
C ARG A 62 -4.51 14.78 -10.18
N SER A 63 -4.26 15.67 -9.23
CA SER A 63 -2.90 15.95 -8.74
C SER A 63 -2.27 14.74 -8.03
N MET A 64 -3.10 13.80 -7.58
CA MET A 64 -2.66 12.56 -6.92
C MET A 64 -2.42 11.41 -7.90
N ALA A 65 -2.77 11.55 -9.18
CA ALA A 65 -2.82 10.41 -10.09
C ALA A 65 -1.65 10.36 -11.08
N VAL A 66 -1.32 9.17 -11.54
CA VAL A 66 -0.44 8.98 -12.70
C VAL A 66 -1.16 9.47 -13.96
N HIS A 67 -0.49 10.28 -14.76
CA HIS A 67 -1.04 10.86 -15.98
C HIS A 67 -0.54 10.16 -17.24
N TYR A 68 -1.26 10.43 -18.32
CA TYR A 68 -0.95 10.05 -19.69
C TYR A 68 -1.16 11.27 -20.57
N SER A 69 -0.09 11.82 -21.16
CA SER A 69 -0.19 12.98 -22.06
C SER A 69 -0.95 14.17 -21.43
N GLY A 70 -0.31 14.88 -20.51
CA GLY A 70 -0.84 16.09 -19.88
C GLY A 70 -1.83 15.80 -18.75
N THR A 71 -3.11 16.13 -18.91
CA THR A 71 -4.10 16.00 -17.83
C THR A 71 -4.94 14.72 -17.88
N GLN A 72 -4.70 13.83 -18.84
CA GLN A 72 -5.43 12.57 -18.92
C GLN A 72 -4.90 11.57 -17.90
N LEU A 73 -5.79 10.86 -17.22
CA LEU A 73 -5.40 9.81 -16.30
C LEU A 73 -4.81 8.63 -17.08
N TRP A 74 -3.68 8.12 -16.58
CA TRP A 74 -3.19 6.84 -17.03
C TRP A 74 -4.02 5.71 -16.43
N LEU A 75 -4.34 4.72 -17.26
CA LEU A 75 -5.07 3.53 -16.85
C LEU A 75 -4.23 2.28 -17.11
N ASP A 76 -4.34 1.30 -16.24
CA ASP A 76 -3.62 0.02 -16.34
C ASP A 76 -4.17 -0.92 -17.43
N ASN A 77 -5.15 -0.45 -18.24
CA ASN A 77 -5.66 -1.12 -19.41
C ASN A 77 -5.99 -0.07 -20.50
N VAL A 78 -6.36 -0.53 -21.68
CA VAL A 78 -6.63 0.33 -22.87
C VAL A 78 -7.75 1.34 -22.67
N SER A 79 -8.69 1.08 -21.77
CA SER A 79 -9.75 2.03 -21.39
C SER A 79 -10.46 1.59 -20.11
N ALA A 80 -11.19 2.52 -19.47
CA ALA A 80 -12.05 2.21 -18.32
C ALA A 80 -13.13 1.16 -18.66
N LYS A 81 -13.68 1.18 -19.90
CA LYS A 81 -14.65 0.16 -20.39
C LYS A 81 -14.04 -1.23 -20.49
N ALA A 82 -12.74 -1.33 -20.71
CA ALA A 82 -11.99 -2.58 -20.71
C ALA A 82 -11.49 -2.98 -19.30
N GLY A 83 -12.00 -2.35 -18.25
CA GLY A 83 -11.62 -2.61 -16.87
C GLY A 83 -10.35 -1.87 -16.40
N GLY A 84 -9.87 -0.90 -17.19
CA GLY A 84 -8.70 -0.10 -16.81
C GLY A 84 -8.98 0.77 -15.59
N LYS A 85 -8.04 0.78 -14.65
CA LYS A 85 -8.09 1.51 -13.39
C LYS A 85 -7.02 2.57 -13.36
N SER A 86 -7.33 3.73 -12.77
CA SER A 86 -6.33 4.74 -12.45
C SER A 86 -5.47 4.29 -11.27
N TRP A 87 -4.32 4.91 -11.14
CA TRP A 87 -3.39 4.70 -10.03
C TRP A 87 -3.04 6.05 -9.42
N LEU A 88 -2.88 6.08 -8.12
CA LEU A 88 -2.23 7.22 -7.48
C LEU A 88 -0.74 7.18 -7.82
N ASP A 89 -0.16 8.38 -7.90
CA ASP A 89 1.25 8.57 -8.23
C ASP A 89 2.09 8.57 -6.96
N PRO A 90 2.94 7.55 -6.72
CA PRO A 90 3.80 7.54 -5.54
C PRO A 90 4.77 8.72 -5.46
N SER A 91 5.02 9.40 -6.58
CA SER A 91 5.88 10.58 -6.60
C SER A 91 5.15 11.90 -6.33
N ALA A 92 3.83 11.86 -6.15
CA ALA A 92 3.02 13.03 -5.85
C ALA A 92 2.86 13.21 -4.33
N ALA A 93 3.33 14.34 -3.80
CA ALA A 93 3.22 14.62 -2.36
C ALA A 93 1.77 14.58 -1.85
N SER A 94 0.79 14.98 -2.68
CA SER A 94 -0.64 14.90 -2.36
C SER A 94 -1.13 13.46 -2.21
N ALA A 95 -0.62 12.51 -3.01
CA ALA A 95 -0.97 11.10 -2.87
C ALA A 95 -0.37 10.49 -1.59
N VAL A 96 0.88 10.81 -1.29
CA VAL A 96 1.56 10.36 -0.06
C VAL A 96 0.85 10.90 1.18
N GLN A 97 0.46 12.18 1.15
CA GLN A 97 -0.31 12.81 2.23
C GLN A 97 -1.68 12.13 2.41
N TYR A 98 -2.40 11.89 1.31
CA TYR A 98 -3.71 11.21 1.34
C TYR A 98 -3.65 9.83 1.99
N VAL A 99 -2.65 9.02 1.65
CA VAL A 99 -2.43 7.71 2.30
C VAL A 99 -2.14 7.88 3.79
N GLY A 100 -1.32 8.86 4.16
CA GLY A 100 -1.03 9.19 5.56
C GLY A 100 -2.29 9.61 6.33
N ASP A 101 -3.17 10.40 5.73
CA ASP A 101 -4.42 10.84 6.36
C ASP A 101 -5.41 9.67 6.57
N LEU A 102 -5.45 8.70 5.64
CA LEU A 102 -6.21 7.47 5.82
C LEU A 102 -5.65 6.60 6.98
N ILE A 103 -4.33 6.51 7.13
CA ILE A 103 -3.71 5.80 8.26
C ILE A 103 -4.10 6.47 9.58
N GLU A 104 -4.05 7.81 9.65
CA GLU A 104 -4.43 8.57 10.83
C GLU A 104 -5.90 8.39 11.18
N GLU A 105 -6.78 8.40 10.18
CA GLU A 105 -8.20 8.16 10.36
C GLU A 105 -8.47 6.76 10.93
N LEU A 106 -7.82 5.72 10.40
CA LEU A 106 -7.92 4.35 10.92
C LEU A 106 -7.40 4.25 12.36
N HIS A 107 -6.29 4.93 12.67
CA HIS A 107 -5.78 5.01 14.04
C HIS A 107 -6.80 5.66 14.99
N GLY A 108 -7.41 6.77 14.60
CA GLY A 108 -8.48 7.45 15.34
C GLY A 108 -9.71 6.57 15.60
N MET A 109 -9.96 5.57 14.74
CA MET A 109 -11.01 4.55 14.91
C MET A 109 -10.56 3.38 15.80
N GLY A 110 -9.27 3.36 16.21
CA GLY A 110 -8.75 2.39 17.16
C GLY A 110 -7.97 1.24 16.56
N PHE A 111 -7.52 1.32 15.32
CA PHE A 111 -6.57 0.35 14.78
C PHE A 111 -5.15 0.73 15.20
N GLU A 112 -4.49 -0.19 15.88
CA GLU A 112 -3.11 -0.02 16.36
C GLU A 112 -2.08 -0.49 15.32
N GLN A 113 -2.54 -1.26 14.34
CA GLN A 113 -1.72 -1.77 13.25
C GLN A 113 -2.40 -1.47 11.91
N VAL A 114 -1.60 -1.03 10.94
CA VAL A 114 -2.05 -0.83 9.56
C VAL A 114 -1.11 -1.57 8.61
N VAL A 115 -1.70 -2.42 7.77
CA VAL A 115 -1.01 -3.16 6.73
C VAL A 115 -1.19 -2.44 5.41
N LEU A 116 -0.13 -1.87 4.87
CA LEU A 116 -0.14 -1.21 3.57
C LEU A 116 0.13 -2.22 2.46
N THR A 117 -0.76 -2.27 1.48
CA THR A 117 -0.59 -3.01 0.23
C THR A 117 -0.48 -2.05 -0.94
N GLY A 118 0.09 -2.48 -2.06
CA GLY A 118 0.19 -1.63 -3.26
C GLY A 118 1.05 -0.38 -3.06
N VAL A 119 2.05 -0.41 -2.17
CA VAL A 119 3.07 0.64 -2.04
C VAL A 119 4.08 0.43 -3.16
N GLN A 120 3.68 0.80 -4.37
CA GLN A 120 4.44 0.59 -5.59
C GLN A 120 3.96 1.52 -6.72
N PHE A 121 4.78 1.70 -7.72
CA PHE A 121 4.38 2.26 -9.01
C PHE A 121 3.51 1.26 -9.79
N PRO A 122 2.79 1.69 -10.85
CA PRO A 122 2.04 0.75 -11.69
C PRO A 122 2.91 -0.39 -12.20
N ASN A 123 2.33 -1.59 -12.30
CA ASN A 123 3.06 -2.79 -12.76
C ASN A 123 3.60 -2.68 -14.21
N ILE A 124 2.97 -1.82 -15.01
CA ILE A 124 3.39 -1.55 -16.39
C ILE A 124 3.93 -0.13 -16.45
N ILE A 125 5.23 0.02 -16.67
CA ILE A 125 5.87 1.31 -16.88
C ILE A 125 6.02 1.57 -18.36
N THR A 126 5.48 2.68 -18.83
CA THR A 126 5.54 3.09 -20.24
C THR A 126 6.14 4.48 -20.39
N ARG A 127 6.68 4.78 -21.58
CA ARG A 127 7.21 6.12 -21.88
C ARG A 127 6.16 7.23 -21.84
N LYS A 128 4.88 6.86 -21.95
CA LYS A 128 3.75 7.80 -22.01
C LYS A 128 3.17 8.14 -20.63
N GLN A 129 3.58 7.42 -19.59
CA GLN A 129 3.22 7.79 -18.22
C GLN A 129 3.96 9.05 -17.82
N GLU A 130 3.26 9.93 -17.12
CA GLU A 130 3.80 11.15 -16.54
C GLU A 130 3.62 11.06 -15.03
N PHE A 131 4.73 11.20 -14.32
CA PHE A 131 4.80 11.20 -12.86
C PHE A 131 5.11 12.60 -12.37
N ALA A 132 4.66 12.95 -11.17
CA ALA A 132 4.91 14.25 -10.55
C ALA A 132 6.41 14.53 -10.39
N ALA A 133 7.20 13.50 -10.05
CA ALA A 133 8.65 13.62 -10.00
C ALA A 133 9.33 12.85 -11.15
N ALA A 134 10.38 13.41 -11.71
CA ALA A 134 11.15 12.79 -12.78
C ALA A 134 11.75 11.42 -12.41
N GLY A 135 12.02 11.19 -11.12
CA GLY A 135 12.50 9.90 -10.58
C GLY A 135 11.55 8.73 -10.86
N GLY A 136 10.24 8.96 -11.01
CA GLY A 136 9.28 7.93 -11.39
C GLY A 136 9.58 7.23 -12.73
N LYS A 137 10.38 7.84 -13.58
CA LYS A 137 10.78 7.30 -14.89
C LYS A 137 11.94 6.29 -14.85
N SER A 138 12.72 6.23 -13.78
CA SER A 138 13.87 5.31 -13.63
C SER A 138 13.66 4.32 -12.49
N GLN A 139 14.27 3.14 -12.56
CA GLN A 139 14.18 2.14 -11.48
C GLN A 139 14.75 2.70 -10.17
N GLU A 140 15.97 3.25 -10.20
CA GLU A 140 16.60 3.83 -9.01
C GLU A 140 15.77 4.96 -8.41
N GLY A 141 15.19 5.81 -9.27
CA GLY A 141 14.32 6.90 -8.82
C GLY A 141 13.03 6.40 -8.18
N ARG A 142 12.40 5.34 -8.71
CA ARG A 142 11.21 4.72 -8.09
C ARG A 142 11.53 4.13 -6.72
N ALA A 143 12.63 3.39 -6.61
CA ALA A 143 13.06 2.85 -5.31
C ALA A 143 13.31 3.95 -4.29
N ALA A 144 14.00 5.02 -4.68
CA ALA A 144 14.28 6.17 -3.80
C ALA A 144 12.99 6.89 -3.36
N LEU A 145 12.03 7.08 -4.26
CA LEU A 145 10.74 7.71 -3.95
C LEU A 145 9.93 6.85 -2.98
N LEU A 146 9.79 5.56 -3.24
CA LEU A 146 9.06 4.64 -2.34
C LEU A 146 9.72 4.55 -0.96
N ALA A 147 11.05 4.52 -0.90
CA ALA A 147 11.77 4.53 0.38
C ALA A 147 11.52 5.84 1.16
N ALA A 148 11.45 6.97 0.47
CA ALA A 148 11.12 8.26 1.09
C ALA A 148 9.69 8.30 1.62
N ASP A 149 8.71 7.76 0.88
CA ASP A 149 7.32 7.66 1.30
C ASP A 149 7.17 6.79 2.55
N ILE A 150 7.79 5.59 2.53
CA ILE A 150 7.81 4.67 3.67
C ILE A 150 8.42 5.35 4.90
N SER A 151 9.57 6.01 4.75
CA SER A 151 10.23 6.76 5.82
C SER A 151 9.33 7.88 6.36
N THR A 152 8.63 8.60 5.49
CA THR A 152 7.71 9.67 5.87
C THR A 152 6.56 9.14 6.75
N TRP A 153 5.93 8.04 6.36
CA TRP A 153 4.86 7.44 7.16
C TRP A 153 5.39 6.83 8.46
N GLN A 154 6.54 6.15 8.43
CA GLN A 154 7.15 5.62 9.64
C GLN A 154 7.46 6.73 10.64
N ALA A 155 8.01 7.87 10.19
CA ALA A 155 8.28 9.00 11.06
C ALA A 155 7.00 9.69 11.59
N ARG A 156 5.95 9.81 10.73
CA ARG A 156 4.67 10.41 11.13
C ARG A 156 3.96 9.61 12.22
N PHE A 157 4.09 8.29 12.20
CA PHE A 157 3.35 7.38 13.08
C PHE A 157 4.21 6.67 14.12
N ASP A 158 5.46 7.12 14.30
CA ASP A 158 6.37 6.54 15.29
C ASP A 158 5.74 6.52 16.69
N GLY A 159 5.76 5.34 17.31
CA GLY A 159 5.18 5.11 18.64
C GLY A 159 3.65 5.14 18.72
N SER A 160 2.91 5.39 17.62
CA SER A 160 1.44 5.47 17.62
C SER A 160 0.79 4.34 16.81
N VAL A 161 1.30 4.02 15.63
CA VAL A 161 0.78 2.97 14.76
C VAL A 161 1.91 2.05 14.32
N VAL A 162 1.70 0.74 14.41
CA VAL A 162 2.61 -0.23 13.81
C VAL A 162 2.28 -0.38 12.33
N LEU A 163 3.15 0.14 11.47
CA LEU A 163 3.01 0.02 10.03
C LEU A 163 3.67 -1.27 9.52
N TRP A 164 2.91 -2.03 8.75
CA TRP A 164 3.36 -3.20 8.02
C TRP A 164 3.25 -2.94 6.52
N LEU A 165 4.23 -3.36 5.75
CA LEU A 165 4.12 -3.38 4.30
C LEU A 165 3.99 -4.82 3.82
N SER A 166 3.11 -5.04 2.84
CA SER A 166 2.85 -6.39 2.33
C SER A 166 3.22 -6.52 0.86
N TYR A 167 4.06 -7.53 0.56
CA TYR A 167 4.50 -7.84 -0.79
C TYR A 167 4.52 -9.33 -1.06
N PRO A 168 4.32 -9.77 -2.32
CA PRO A 168 4.60 -11.13 -2.75
C PRO A 168 6.07 -11.50 -2.53
N ALA A 169 6.36 -12.75 -2.19
CA ALA A 169 7.71 -13.23 -1.92
C ALA A 169 8.71 -12.90 -3.03
N GLN A 170 8.29 -13.02 -4.29
CA GLN A 170 9.14 -12.70 -5.43
C GLN A 170 9.56 -11.22 -5.44
N GLN A 171 8.67 -10.28 -5.10
CA GLN A 171 9.01 -8.86 -5.04
C GLN A 171 9.90 -8.52 -3.83
N CYS A 172 9.95 -9.37 -2.83
CA CYS A 172 10.81 -9.15 -1.67
C CYS A 172 12.30 -9.34 -1.99
N THR A 173 12.62 -10.28 -2.89
CA THR A 173 14.00 -10.65 -3.24
C THR A 173 14.43 -10.15 -4.62
N ASP A 174 13.49 -9.95 -5.53
CA ASP A 174 13.78 -9.57 -6.91
C ASP A 174 13.38 -8.11 -7.15
N ALA A 175 14.23 -7.37 -7.85
CA ALA A 175 13.88 -6.04 -8.32
C ALA A 175 12.78 -6.15 -9.37
N SER A 176 11.73 -5.33 -9.24
CA SER A 176 10.66 -5.20 -10.23
C SER A 176 10.61 -3.78 -10.79
N ASP A 177 10.04 -3.61 -11.98
CA ASP A 177 9.84 -2.27 -12.53
C ASP A 177 8.94 -1.40 -11.65
N ALA A 178 7.97 -2.00 -10.97
CA ALA A 178 7.08 -1.29 -10.09
C ALA A 178 7.74 -0.77 -8.80
N LEU A 179 8.76 -1.44 -8.30
CA LEU A 179 9.47 -1.07 -7.08
C LEU A 179 10.82 -0.41 -7.35
N GLY A 180 11.46 -0.74 -8.45
CA GLY A 180 12.81 -0.29 -8.79
C GLY A 180 13.93 -1.00 -8.04
N ALA A 181 13.61 -1.75 -6.97
CA ALA A 181 14.51 -2.54 -6.14
C ALA A 181 13.74 -3.70 -5.48
N PRO A 182 14.42 -4.68 -4.86
CA PRO A 182 13.75 -5.65 -3.98
C PRO A 182 13.03 -4.93 -2.82
N ALA A 183 11.81 -5.36 -2.49
CA ALA A 183 11.01 -4.70 -1.47
C ALA A 183 11.73 -4.61 -0.12
N VAL A 184 12.49 -5.62 0.30
CA VAL A 184 13.25 -5.62 1.56
C VAL A 184 14.21 -4.43 1.69
N SER A 185 14.70 -3.88 0.56
CA SER A 185 15.64 -2.75 0.55
C SER A 185 14.99 -1.37 0.61
N LEU A 186 13.65 -1.28 0.69
CA LEU A 186 12.93 0.00 0.71
C LEU A 186 12.87 0.66 2.10
N GLY A 187 13.55 0.10 3.11
CA GLY A 187 13.70 0.74 4.44
C GLY A 187 12.50 0.54 5.38
N MET A 188 11.64 -0.45 5.13
CA MET A 188 10.52 -0.77 6.03
C MET A 188 11.00 -1.48 7.30
N HIS A 189 10.31 -1.23 8.44
CA HIS A 189 10.59 -1.91 9.70
C HIS A 189 9.87 -3.27 9.79
N ASN A 190 8.64 -3.38 9.28
CA ASN A 190 7.84 -4.59 9.41
C ASN A 190 7.34 -5.02 8.03
N LEU A 191 7.53 -6.30 7.70
CA LEU A 191 7.23 -6.88 6.40
C LEU A 191 6.30 -8.08 6.54
N ILE A 192 5.22 -8.08 5.77
CA ILE A 192 4.39 -9.25 5.51
C ILE A 192 4.70 -9.77 4.12
N VAL A 193 5.09 -11.01 4.05
CA VAL A 193 5.38 -11.70 2.78
C VAL A 193 4.24 -12.64 2.46
N THR A 194 3.64 -12.47 1.28
CA THR A 194 2.59 -13.37 0.80
C THR A 194 3.18 -14.40 -0.17
N ALA A 195 2.94 -15.68 0.10
CA ALA A 195 3.35 -16.78 -0.76
C ALA A 195 2.45 -18.00 -0.54
N ASP A 196 2.05 -18.69 -1.61
CA ASP A 196 1.27 -19.93 -1.49
C ASP A 196 2.16 -21.09 -1.05
N THR A 197 3.38 -21.12 -1.57
CA THR A 197 4.40 -22.10 -1.19
C THR A 197 5.76 -21.42 -1.12
N LEU A 198 6.46 -21.63 -0.02
CA LEU A 198 7.84 -21.20 0.15
C LEU A 198 8.61 -22.36 0.78
N ASP A 199 9.58 -22.91 0.08
CA ASP A 199 10.42 -23.96 0.63
C ASP A 199 11.38 -23.42 1.71
N ALA A 200 12.04 -24.30 2.45
CA ALA A 200 12.88 -23.91 3.56
C ALA A 200 14.10 -23.06 3.13
N ALA A 201 14.64 -23.31 1.94
CA ALA A 201 15.81 -22.59 1.43
C ALA A 201 15.40 -21.16 1.03
N ALA A 202 14.32 -20.99 0.28
CA ALA A 202 13.78 -19.68 -0.11
C ALA A 202 13.34 -18.84 1.12
N ARG A 203 12.75 -19.50 2.13
CA ARG A 203 12.41 -18.86 3.41
C ARG A 203 13.67 -18.35 4.14
N GLY A 204 14.71 -19.19 4.23
CA GLY A 204 15.98 -18.80 4.84
C GLY A 204 16.65 -17.63 4.13
N GLN A 205 16.67 -17.66 2.80
CA GLN A 205 17.21 -16.58 1.96
C GLN A 205 16.46 -15.27 2.17
N LEU A 206 15.13 -15.31 2.17
CA LEU A 206 14.29 -14.15 2.41
C LEU A 206 14.53 -13.54 3.79
N GLN A 207 14.57 -14.37 4.83
CA GLN A 207 14.84 -13.91 6.21
C GLN A 207 16.23 -13.28 6.34
N GLN A 208 17.23 -13.86 5.71
CA GLN A 208 18.57 -13.30 5.68
C GLN A 208 18.61 -11.95 4.98
N SER A 209 18.05 -11.85 3.76
CA SER A 209 17.99 -10.60 2.99
C SER A 209 17.25 -9.50 3.74
N ALA A 210 16.15 -9.84 4.40
CA ALA A 210 15.38 -8.90 5.21
C ALA A 210 16.19 -8.41 6.42
N ALA A 211 16.88 -9.30 7.12
CA ALA A 211 17.73 -8.94 8.26
C ALA A 211 18.91 -8.03 7.83
N GLU A 212 19.59 -8.37 6.72
CA GLU A 212 20.66 -7.56 6.15
C GLU A 212 20.20 -6.16 5.74
N ALA A 213 18.93 -6.03 5.28
CA ALA A 213 18.30 -4.77 4.92
C ALA A 213 17.75 -3.98 6.13
N GLY A 214 17.82 -4.52 7.35
CA GLY A 214 17.37 -3.85 8.57
C GLY A 214 15.87 -4.00 8.87
N VAL A 215 15.17 -4.92 8.19
CA VAL A 215 13.77 -5.25 8.51
C VAL A 215 13.73 -5.94 9.88
N GLN A 216 12.95 -5.38 10.81
CA GLN A 216 12.90 -5.86 12.20
C GLN A 216 12.00 -7.06 12.38
N ASN A 217 10.86 -7.07 11.69
CA ASN A 217 9.86 -8.13 11.81
C ASN A 217 9.42 -8.62 10.41
N VAL A 218 9.43 -9.94 10.23
CA VAL A 218 8.96 -10.60 9.00
C VAL A 218 7.90 -11.63 9.35
N VAL A 219 6.73 -11.51 8.73
CA VAL A 219 5.64 -12.49 8.82
C VAL A 219 5.39 -13.06 7.44
N ILE A 220 5.31 -14.38 7.32
CA ILE A 220 5.03 -15.07 6.06
C ILE A 220 3.62 -15.66 6.14
N CYS A 221 2.75 -15.27 5.23
CA CYS A 221 1.36 -15.70 5.15
C CYS A 221 1.07 -16.35 3.79
N SER A 222 0.07 -17.26 3.76
CA SER A 222 -0.45 -17.71 2.46
C SER A 222 -1.23 -16.58 1.78
N THR A 223 -1.25 -16.58 0.45
CA THR A 223 -1.98 -15.58 -0.35
C THR A 223 -3.47 -15.60 -0.02
N GLU A 224 -4.06 -16.77 0.29
CA GLU A 224 -5.46 -16.91 0.70
C GLU A 224 -5.80 -16.23 2.03
N SER A 225 -4.80 -16.03 2.90
CA SER A 225 -5.00 -15.36 4.19
C SER A 225 -5.17 -13.84 4.06
N PHE A 226 -4.89 -13.30 2.88
CA PHE A 226 -4.86 -11.87 2.56
C PHE A 226 -5.96 -11.42 1.57
N GLN A 227 -6.92 -12.29 1.21
CA GLN A 227 -8.05 -11.96 0.34
C GLN A 227 -9.33 -11.71 1.10
#